data_f9bb60b3931e591d7328b6712ec53c4e
#
_entry.id   f9bb60b3931e591d7328b6712ec53c4e
#
_cell.length_a   1.000
_cell.length_b   1.000
_cell.length_c   1.000
_cell.angle_alpha   90.00
_cell.angle_beta   90.00
_cell.angle_gamma   90.00
#
_symmetry.space_group_name_H-M   'P 1'
#
loop_
_entity.id
_entity.type
_entity.pdbx_description
1 polymer ?
#
loop_
_entity_poly.entity_id
_entity_poly.type
_entity_poly.pdbx_seq_one_letter_code
_entity_poly.pdbx_strand_id
1 'polypeptide(L)'
;MVCGLSVSSAKAQFNTVSNDACRYKIRQVEEKSSFSANSSVDSIMQNLPQQKTDSVDNKQKQWISSYPSITYPLKSIKVTSPYGYRRDPINGRKSMHHGIDLQAHNEYVYSMMDGKVEKVGYDARSGNYIILRHADFTISYCHLSKVHLAPGTPVFAGTIIGKSGSTGRATGEHLHIVTKHKGIIFNPKILFCYIKSHQK
;
A
#
# COMPACT_ATOMS: atom_id res chain seq x y z
N MET A 1 35.12 32.54 -23.97
CA MET A 1 35.11 31.15 -23.51
C MET A 1 34.00 31.01 -22.52
N VAL A 2 32.87 30.43 -22.90
CA VAL A 2 31.71 30.19 -22.02
C VAL A 2 31.71 28.70 -21.73
N CYS A 3 31.97 28.36 -20.48
CA CYS A 3 32.00 26.96 -20.00
C CYS A 3 30.57 26.53 -19.68
N GLY A 4 29.97 25.71 -20.56
CA GLY A 4 28.66 25.13 -20.34
C GLY A 4 28.73 23.95 -19.37
N LEU A 5 28.13 24.12 -18.21
CA LEU A 5 27.89 23.01 -17.27
C LEU A 5 26.67 22.20 -17.74
N SER A 6 26.93 21.04 -18.28
CA SER A 6 25.88 20.06 -18.59
C SER A 6 25.41 19.39 -17.29
N VAL A 7 24.18 19.69 -16.87
CA VAL A 7 23.49 18.97 -15.77
C VAL A 7 23.02 17.63 -16.32
N SER A 8 23.73 16.58 -15.96
CA SER A 8 23.33 15.21 -16.22
C SER A 8 22.13 14.85 -15.32
N SER A 9 20.94 14.76 -15.92
CA SER A 9 19.74 14.25 -15.25
C SER A 9 19.86 12.74 -15.10
N ALA A 10 20.22 12.26 -13.92
CA ALA A 10 20.19 10.85 -13.60
C ALA A 10 18.74 10.39 -13.46
N LYS A 11 18.19 9.77 -14.51
CA LYS A 11 16.93 9.01 -14.44
C LYS A 11 17.17 7.76 -13.60
N ALA A 12 16.58 7.70 -12.40
CA ALA A 12 16.54 6.48 -11.60
C ALA A 12 15.70 5.44 -12.33
N GLN A 13 16.36 4.41 -12.88
CA GLN A 13 15.67 3.23 -13.42
C GLN A 13 15.22 2.34 -12.27
N PHE A 14 13.92 2.25 -12.06
CA PHE A 14 13.32 1.31 -11.12
C PHE A 14 12.98 0.01 -11.87
N ASN A 15 13.71 -1.04 -11.60
CA ASN A 15 13.49 -2.34 -12.21
C ASN A 15 12.73 -3.30 -11.32
N THR A 16 11.76 -3.94 -11.94
CA THR A 16 11.15 -5.26 -11.71
C THR A 16 10.32 -5.47 -10.45
N VAL A 17 9.03 -5.34 -10.63
CA VAL A 17 8.00 -6.00 -9.80
C VAL A 17 7.78 -7.41 -10.35
N SER A 18 7.93 -8.45 -9.51
CA SER A 18 7.55 -9.82 -9.91
C SER A 18 6.06 -9.88 -10.25
N ASN A 19 5.70 -10.63 -11.30
CA ASN A 19 4.36 -10.67 -11.90
C ASN A 19 3.23 -11.16 -10.97
N ASP A 20 3.55 -11.67 -9.77
CA ASP A 20 2.57 -12.32 -8.88
C ASP A 20 1.82 -11.40 -7.93
N ALA A 21 2.22 -10.13 -7.79
CA ALA A 21 1.61 -9.23 -6.80
C ALA A 21 0.17 -8.78 -7.13
N CYS A 22 -0.31 -8.97 -8.36
CA CYS A 22 -1.65 -8.57 -8.80
C CYS A 22 -2.60 -9.73 -9.14
N ARG A 23 -2.16 -10.99 -9.10
CA ARG A 23 -3.03 -12.16 -9.30
C ARG A 23 -3.44 -12.74 -7.96
N TYR A 24 -4.56 -12.32 -7.44
CA TYR A 24 -5.23 -13.00 -6.35
C TYR A 24 -6.05 -14.15 -6.93
N LYS A 25 -5.54 -15.40 -6.83
CA LYS A 25 -6.38 -16.59 -6.99
C LYS A 25 -7.20 -16.73 -5.72
N ILE A 26 -8.50 -16.52 -5.82
CA ILE A 26 -9.45 -16.97 -4.80
C ILE A 26 -9.37 -18.48 -4.81
N ARG A 27 -8.77 -19.10 -3.78
CA ARG A 27 -8.97 -20.52 -3.50
C ARG A 27 -10.41 -20.67 -3.04
N GLN A 28 -11.25 -21.22 -3.89
CA GLN A 28 -12.50 -21.82 -3.44
C GLN A 28 -12.13 -22.98 -2.53
N VAL A 29 -12.57 -22.91 -1.30
CA VAL A 29 -12.54 -24.04 -0.37
C VAL A 29 -13.69 -24.94 -0.82
N GLU A 30 -13.37 -26.04 -1.51
CA GLU A 30 -14.33 -27.11 -1.73
C GLU A 30 -14.58 -27.82 -0.40
N GLU A 31 -15.68 -27.50 0.27
CA GLU A 31 -16.23 -28.38 1.28
C GLU A 31 -16.87 -29.58 0.59
N LYS A 32 -16.21 -30.73 0.68
CA LYS A 32 -16.81 -32.02 0.39
C LYS A 32 -17.85 -32.34 1.46
N SER A 33 -19.10 -32.03 1.21
CA SER A 33 -20.22 -32.69 1.87
C SER A 33 -20.95 -33.56 0.85
N SER A 34 -20.79 -34.87 1.02
CA SER A 34 -21.59 -35.89 0.39
C SER A 34 -23.04 -35.82 0.91
N PHE A 35 -23.98 -35.36 0.08
CA PHE A 35 -25.39 -35.62 0.25
C PHE A 35 -26.06 -35.90 -1.09
N SER A 36 -26.75 -37.05 -1.14
CA SER A 36 -27.40 -37.63 -2.30
C SER A 36 -28.74 -36.96 -2.61
N ALA A 37 -28.92 -36.75 -3.93
CA ALA A 37 -30.16 -36.82 -4.75
C ALA A 37 -31.41 -35.99 -4.37
N ASN A 38 -31.83 -35.15 -5.23
CA ASN A 38 -33.01 -35.08 -6.10
C ASN A 38 -33.56 -33.67 -6.30
N SER A 39 -33.59 -33.30 -7.58
CA SER A 39 -34.60 -32.47 -8.28
C SER A 39 -34.96 -31.08 -7.77
N SER A 40 -34.81 -30.11 -8.67
CA SER A 40 -35.46 -28.79 -8.72
C SER A 40 -34.84 -27.64 -7.94
N VAL A 41 -33.58 -27.26 -8.26
CA VAL A 41 -32.94 -26.00 -7.78
C VAL A 41 -32.24 -25.18 -8.86
N ASP A 42 -32.56 -25.40 -10.15
CA ASP A 42 -31.93 -24.64 -11.25
C ASP A 42 -32.44 -23.20 -11.41
N SER A 43 -33.39 -22.73 -10.62
CA SER A 43 -33.96 -21.38 -10.75
C SER A 43 -33.56 -20.40 -9.64
N ILE A 44 -32.74 -20.78 -8.68
CA ILE A 44 -32.34 -19.89 -7.54
C ILE A 44 -30.89 -19.42 -7.62
N MET A 45 -30.06 -20.00 -8.48
CA MET A 45 -28.64 -19.63 -8.59
C MET A 45 -28.33 -18.45 -9.51
N GLN A 46 -29.31 -17.79 -10.11
CA GLN A 46 -29.09 -16.66 -11.04
C GLN A 46 -29.16 -15.27 -10.42
N ASN A 47 -29.36 -15.13 -9.10
CA ASN A 47 -29.53 -13.83 -8.44
C ASN A 47 -28.61 -13.60 -7.21
N LEU A 48 -27.37 -14.03 -7.25
CA LEU A 48 -26.37 -13.55 -6.29
C LEU A 48 -25.72 -12.28 -6.84
N PRO A 49 -25.75 -11.16 -6.11
CA PRO A 49 -25.21 -9.90 -6.62
C PRO A 49 -23.67 -9.92 -6.59
N GLN A 50 -23.07 -10.32 -7.71
CA GLN A 50 -21.61 -10.17 -7.96
C GLN A 50 -21.18 -8.72 -8.22
N GLN A 51 -22.08 -7.74 -8.11
CA GLN A 51 -21.84 -6.36 -8.59
C GLN A 51 -21.31 -5.39 -7.53
N LYS A 52 -21.02 -5.79 -6.27
CA LYS A 52 -20.58 -4.82 -5.23
C LYS A 52 -19.06 -4.62 -5.10
N THR A 53 -18.22 -5.51 -5.58
CA THR A 53 -16.76 -5.38 -5.45
C THR A 53 -16.14 -4.54 -6.58
N ASP A 54 -16.62 -4.68 -7.81
CA ASP A 54 -16.07 -3.98 -8.97
C ASP A 54 -16.37 -2.48 -8.97
N SER A 55 -17.51 -2.06 -8.42
CA SER A 55 -17.92 -0.65 -8.36
C SER A 55 -17.09 0.15 -7.35
N VAL A 56 -16.69 -0.45 -6.22
CA VAL A 56 -15.85 0.19 -5.20
C VAL A 56 -14.43 0.37 -5.72
N ASP A 57 -13.85 -0.64 -6.36
CA ASP A 57 -12.52 -0.58 -6.95
C ASP A 57 -12.43 0.44 -8.09
N ASN A 58 -13.47 0.55 -8.93
CA ASN A 58 -13.50 1.52 -10.02
C ASN A 58 -13.59 2.96 -9.52
N LYS A 59 -14.41 3.23 -8.50
CA LYS A 59 -14.50 4.55 -7.87
C LYS A 59 -13.17 4.95 -7.21
N GLN A 60 -12.49 4.00 -6.55
CA GLN A 60 -11.20 4.25 -5.92
C GLN A 60 -10.09 4.51 -6.96
N LYS A 61 -10.09 3.81 -8.09
CA LYS A 61 -9.16 4.07 -9.22
C LYS A 61 -9.36 5.47 -9.80
N GLN A 62 -10.61 5.96 -9.90
CA GLN A 62 -10.92 7.30 -10.40
C GLN A 62 -10.30 8.40 -9.51
N TRP A 63 -10.27 8.24 -8.18
CA TRP A 63 -9.63 9.24 -7.31
C TRP A 63 -8.13 9.36 -7.55
N ILE A 64 -7.47 8.23 -7.80
CA ILE A 64 -6.01 8.17 -7.98
C ILE A 64 -5.60 8.75 -9.33
N SER A 65 -6.43 8.63 -10.37
CA SER A 65 -6.14 9.15 -11.72
C SER A 65 -5.97 10.67 -11.78
N SER A 66 -6.42 11.39 -10.75
CA SER A 66 -6.22 12.84 -10.61
C SER A 66 -4.79 13.21 -10.16
N TYR A 67 -3.93 12.23 -9.84
CA TYR A 67 -2.57 12.47 -9.36
C TYR A 67 -1.55 12.01 -10.41
N PRO A 68 -0.89 12.96 -11.10
CA PRO A 68 0.00 12.65 -12.23
C PRO A 68 1.31 11.98 -11.78
N SER A 69 1.74 12.23 -10.54
CA SER A 69 3.00 11.72 -10.01
C SER A 69 2.75 10.75 -8.86
N ILE A 70 2.92 9.46 -9.13
CA ILE A 70 2.84 8.42 -8.11
C ILE A 70 3.94 7.38 -8.30
N THR A 71 4.59 6.97 -7.21
CA THR A 71 5.70 6.00 -7.23
C THR A 71 5.60 4.99 -6.08
N TYR A 72 6.41 3.95 -6.14
CA TYR A 72 6.51 2.98 -5.06
C TYR A 72 7.27 3.53 -3.84
N PRO A 73 6.88 3.12 -2.62
CA PRO A 73 7.53 3.57 -1.39
C PRO A 73 8.88 2.92 -1.11
N LEU A 74 9.22 1.83 -1.80
CA LEU A 74 10.47 1.09 -1.74
C LEU A 74 10.96 0.76 -3.14
N LYS A 75 12.25 0.46 -3.28
CA LYS A 75 12.84 0.04 -4.57
C LYS A 75 12.27 -1.30 -5.07
N SER A 76 11.95 -2.20 -4.15
CA SER A 76 11.33 -3.49 -4.45
C SER A 76 10.07 -3.67 -3.59
N ILE A 77 8.99 -4.14 -4.21
CA ILE A 77 7.72 -4.33 -3.51
C ILE A 77 7.46 -5.82 -3.32
N LYS A 78 7.58 -6.27 -2.07
CA LYS A 78 7.16 -7.60 -1.65
C LYS A 78 6.24 -7.49 -0.45
N VAL A 79 4.97 -7.84 -0.64
CA VAL A 79 3.96 -7.82 0.40
C VAL A 79 4.15 -9.00 1.34
N THR A 80 4.37 -8.73 2.63
CA THR A 80 4.49 -9.73 3.69
C THR A 80 3.18 -9.93 4.43
N SER A 81 2.35 -8.88 4.53
CA SER A 81 1.01 -8.97 5.11
C SER A 81 0.04 -8.01 4.43
N PRO A 82 -1.06 -8.53 3.84
CA PRO A 82 -2.04 -7.70 3.14
C PRO A 82 -2.96 -6.94 4.11
N TYR A 83 -3.65 -5.94 3.56
CA TYR A 83 -4.79 -5.28 4.19
C TYR A 83 -5.95 -6.26 4.37
N GLY A 84 -6.65 -6.18 5.49
CA GLY A 84 -7.83 -6.98 5.76
C GLY A 84 -7.78 -7.77 7.07
N TYR A 85 -8.77 -8.62 7.28
CA TYR A 85 -8.82 -9.46 8.47
C TYR A 85 -7.76 -10.56 8.41
N ARG A 86 -6.96 -10.67 9.47
CA ARG A 86 -5.94 -11.70 9.65
C ARG A 86 -5.77 -12.10 11.11
N ARG A 87 -5.04 -13.17 11.38
CA ARG A 87 -4.53 -13.44 12.73
C ARG A 87 -3.41 -12.45 13.04
N ASP A 88 -3.52 -11.74 14.15
CA ASP A 88 -2.48 -10.85 14.66
C ASP A 88 -1.23 -11.67 15.00
N PRO A 89 -0.03 -11.33 14.46
CA PRO A 89 1.16 -12.15 14.63
C PRO A 89 1.72 -12.14 16.06
N ILE A 90 1.26 -11.21 16.91
CA ILE A 90 1.75 -11.07 18.28
C ILE A 90 0.84 -11.80 19.28
N ASN A 91 -0.48 -11.67 19.16
CA ASN A 91 -1.42 -12.23 20.11
C ASN A 91 -2.32 -13.35 19.53
N GLY A 92 -2.18 -13.69 18.25
CA GLY A 92 -2.91 -14.75 17.56
C GLY A 92 -4.40 -14.50 17.35
N ARG A 93 -4.96 -13.36 17.81
CA ARG A 93 -6.39 -13.05 17.69
C ARG A 93 -6.74 -12.57 16.29
N LYS A 94 -7.96 -12.83 15.84
CA LYS A 94 -8.47 -12.26 14.59
C LYS A 94 -8.59 -10.74 14.74
N SER A 95 -7.92 -9.99 13.89
CA SER A 95 -7.95 -8.52 13.90
C SER A 95 -7.91 -7.95 12.48
N MET A 96 -8.43 -6.73 12.32
CA MET A 96 -8.36 -5.98 11.07
C MET A 96 -6.98 -5.33 10.93
N HIS A 97 -6.27 -5.64 9.85
CA HIS A 97 -5.05 -4.97 9.44
C HIS A 97 -5.40 -3.78 8.54
N HIS A 98 -5.29 -2.58 9.07
CA HIS A 98 -5.70 -1.34 8.39
C HIS A 98 -4.68 -0.81 7.38
N GLY A 99 -3.61 -1.55 7.12
CA GLY A 99 -2.55 -1.19 6.20
C GLY A 99 -2.04 -2.39 5.41
N ILE A 100 -0.88 -2.22 4.81
CA ILE A 100 -0.13 -3.28 4.15
C ILE A 100 1.29 -3.30 4.69
N ASP A 101 1.84 -4.50 4.94
CA ASP A 101 3.22 -4.65 5.35
C ASP A 101 4.07 -5.07 4.15
N LEU A 102 5.15 -4.35 3.93
CA LEU A 102 6.13 -4.60 2.87
C LEU A 102 7.44 -5.08 3.49
N GLN A 103 8.04 -6.09 2.89
CA GLN A 103 9.40 -6.49 3.26
C GLN A 103 10.35 -5.32 3.05
N ALA A 104 11.14 -5.01 4.08
CA ALA A 104 12.13 -3.94 4.03
C ALA A 104 13.23 -4.23 5.06
N HIS A 105 14.48 -3.87 4.74
CA HIS A 105 15.65 -4.12 5.58
C HIS A 105 16.51 -2.87 5.65
N ASN A 106 16.18 -1.95 6.57
CA ASN A 106 16.88 -0.68 6.80
C ASN A 106 17.17 0.11 5.50
N GLU A 107 16.24 0.04 4.56
CA GLU A 107 16.33 0.72 3.27
C GLU A 107 15.61 2.07 3.25
N TYR A 108 15.93 2.93 2.30
CA TYR A 108 15.26 4.21 2.14
C TYR A 108 13.79 4.04 1.77
N VAL A 109 12.95 4.83 2.44
CA VAL A 109 11.52 4.92 2.19
C VAL A 109 11.25 6.22 1.44
N TYR A 110 10.42 6.12 0.40
CA TYR A 110 10.11 7.21 -0.52
C TYR A 110 8.66 7.66 -0.39
N SER A 111 8.42 8.97 -0.56
CA SER A 111 7.06 9.50 -0.70
C SER A 111 6.40 8.91 -1.93
N MET A 112 5.19 8.38 -1.78
CA MET A 112 4.47 7.80 -2.92
C MET A 112 3.90 8.86 -3.87
N MET A 113 3.62 10.07 -3.39
CA MET A 113 2.95 11.14 -4.14
C MET A 113 3.53 12.51 -3.76
N ASP A 114 3.24 13.52 -4.59
CA ASP A 114 3.52 14.92 -4.27
C ASP A 114 2.63 15.40 -3.13
N GLY A 115 3.17 16.22 -2.22
CA GLY A 115 2.41 16.73 -1.09
C GLY A 115 3.27 17.39 -0.04
N LYS A 116 2.90 17.21 1.23
CA LYS A 116 3.66 17.78 2.34
C LYS A 116 3.59 16.88 3.59
N VAL A 117 4.62 16.96 4.44
CA VAL A 117 4.63 16.29 5.74
C VAL A 117 3.57 16.91 6.64
N GLU A 118 2.57 16.12 7.02
CA GLU A 118 1.52 16.54 7.96
C GLU A 118 1.96 16.33 9.39
N LYS A 119 2.56 15.17 9.69
CA LYS A 119 2.95 14.80 11.06
C LYS A 119 4.15 13.87 11.05
N VAL A 120 5.03 14.04 12.03
CA VAL A 120 6.08 13.11 12.41
C VAL A 120 5.91 12.80 13.90
N GLY A 121 6.12 11.56 14.30
CA GLY A 121 5.98 11.19 15.70
C GLY A 121 6.42 9.76 15.98
N TYR A 122 6.21 9.39 17.25
CA TYR A 122 6.39 8.05 17.77
C TYR A 122 5.19 7.65 18.61
N ASP A 123 4.71 6.43 18.46
CA ASP A 123 3.81 5.78 19.40
C ASP A 123 4.16 4.28 19.54
N ALA A 124 3.67 3.65 20.61
CA ALA A 124 3.99 2.25 20.93
C ALA A 124 3.50 1.26 19.87
N ARG A 125 2.49 1.62 19.06
CA ARG A 125 1.96 0.77 18.00
C ARG A 125 2.69 0.98 16.68
N SER A 126 2.77 2.22 16.22
CA SER A 126 3.33 2.58 14.92
C SER A 126 4.85 2.71 14.91
N GLY A 127 5.49 2.78 16.09
CA GLY A 127 6.91 3.14 16.20
C GLY A 127 7.14 4.57 15.70
N ASN A 128 8.32 4.84 15.15
CA ASN A 128 8.55 6.10 14.44
C ASN A 128 7.72 6.10 13.17
N TYR A 129 6.97 7.17 12.95
CA TYR A 129 6.12 7.31 11.78
C TYR A 129 6.20 8.70 11.18
N ILE A 130 5.90 8.78 9.89
CA ILE A 130 5.66 10.01 9.15
C ILE A 130 4.33 9.90 8.43
N ILE A 131 3.54 10.96 8.48
CA ILE A 131 2.26 11.08 7.78
C ILE A 131 2.40 12.16 6.73
N LEU A 132 2.14 11.82 5.49
CA LEU A 132 2.13 12.74 4.36
C LEU A 132 0.71 13.02 3.92
N ARG A 133 0.40 14.30 3.65
CA ARG A 133 -0.85 14.75 3.05
C ARG A 133 -0.63 15.04 1.57
N HIS A 134 -1.47 14.43 0.74
CA HIS A 134 -1.46 14.53 -0.71
C HIS A 134 -2.87 14.96 -1.16
N ALA A 135 -3.19 16.28 -1.04
CA ALA A 135 -4.55 16.82 -1.20
C ALA A 135 -5.57 16.03 -0.35
N ASP A 136 -6.46 15.25 -0.96
CA ASP A 136 -7.48 14.45 -0.28
C ASP A 136 -6.95 13.12 0.29
N PHE A 137 -5.72 12.73 -0.06
CA PHE A 137 -5.10 11.51 0.47
C PHE A 137 -4.18 11.80 1.65
N THR A 138 -4.12 10.83 2.55
CA THR A 138 -3.15 10.79 3.63
C THR A 138 -2.50 9.41 3.62
N ILE A 139 -1.17 9.39 3.61
CA ILE A 139 -0.39 8.14 3.65
C ILE A 139 0.50 8.17 4.89
N SER A 140 0.37 7.15 5.73
CA SER A 140 1.22 6.96 6.92
C SER A 140 2.24 5.87 6.65
N TYR A 141 3.50 6.15 6.97
CA TYR A 141 4.64 5.23 6.88
C TYR A 141 5.14 4.97 8.28
N CYS A 142 5.07 3.73 8.75
CA CYS A 142 5.31 3.34 10.14
C CYS A 142 6.49 2.37 10.29
N HIS A 143 6.87 2.11 11.55
CA HIS A 143 7.98 1.25 11.98
C HIS A 143 9.36 1.71 11.49
N LEU A 144 9.50 3.02 11.21
CA LEU A 144 10.73 3.59 10.68
C LEU A 144 11.87 3.53 11.71
N SER A 145 13.09 3.23 11.26
CA SER A 145 14.28 3.40 12.08
C SER A 145 14.65 4.87 12.21
N LYS A 146 14.44 5.65 11.15
CA LYS A 146 14.73 7.09 11.10
C LYS A 146 13.77 7.82 10.19
N VAL A 147 13.29 8.99 10.64
CA VAL A 147 12.56 9.98 9.80
C VAL A 147 13.52 11.09 9.43
N HIS A 148 13.52 11.54 8.18
CA HIS A 148 14.47 12.55 7.67
C HIS A 148 13.85 13.94 7.52
N LEU A 149 12.54 14.07 7.57
CA LEU A 149 11.81 15.30 7.29
C LEU A 149 11.04 15.78 8.51
N ALA A 150 10.82 17.08 8.59
CA ALA A 150 10.00 17.73 9.62
C ALA A 150 8.57 18.02 9.12
N PRO A 151 7.60 18.18 10.04
CA PRO A 151 6.24 18.64 9.67
C PRO A 151 6.28 19.95 8.87
N GLY A 152 5.43 20.06 7.85
CA GLY A 152 5.36 21.20 6.93
C GLY A 152 6.27 21.10 5.71
N THR A 153 7.27 20.19 5.68
CA THR A 153 8.19 20.03 4.54
C THR A 153 7.43 19.57 3.30
N PRO A 154 7.56 20.25 2.15
CA PRO A 154 7.02 19.78 0.88
C PRO A 154 7.79 18.54 0.39
N VAL A 155 7.09 17.63 -0.26
CA VAL A 155 7.66 16.41 -0.83
C VAL A 155 7.11 16.19 -2.24
N PHE A 156 7.95 15.58 -3.09
CA PHE A 156 7.55 15.08 -4.41
C PHE A 156 7.55 13.55 -4.38
N ALA A 157 6.83 12.94 -5.31
CA ALA A 157 6.90 11.50 -5.51
C ALA A 157 8.36 11.06 -5.69
N GLY A 158 8.81 10.07 -4.91
CA GLY A 158 10.21 9.62 -4.89
C GLY A 158 11.14 10.38 -3.94
N THR A 159 10.67 11.41 -3.23
CA THR A 159 11.47 12.06 -2.16
C THR A 159 11.76 11.08 -1.04
N ILE A 160 13.02 10.98 -0.59
CA ILE A 160 13.40 10.16 0.58
C ILE A 160 12.81 10.79 1.84
N ILE A 161 11.98 10.04 2.56
CA ILE A 161 11.30 10.50 3.77
C ILE A 161 11.85 9.89 5.07
N GLY A 162 12.58 8.78 4.96
CA GLY A 162 13.14 8.07 6.10
C GLY A 162 13.81 6.76 5.72
N LYS A 163 14.04 5.91 6.73
CA LYS A 163 14.49 4.52 6.56
C LYS A 163 13.53 3.57 7.25
N SER A 164 13.30 2.42 6.64
CA SER A 164 12.55 1.32 7.24
C SER A 164 13.24 0.77 8.48
N GLY A 165 12.51 0.09 9.35
CA GLY A 165 13.03 -0.48 10.58
C GLY A 165 12.04 -1.41 11.26
N SER A 166 12.14 -1.52 12.59
CA SER A 166 11.34 -2.41 13.44
C SER A 166 10.92 -1.72 14.74
N THR A 167 10.69 -0.40 14.71
CA THR A 167 10.28 0.35 15.91
C THR A 167 8.79 0.16 16.22
N GLY A 168 8.41 0.32 17.50
CA GLY A 168 7.03 0.12 17.96
C GLY A 168 6.62 -1.35 17.99
N ARG A 169 5.34 -1.64 17.65
CA ARG A 169 4.79 -3.00 17.69
C ARG A 169 5.07 -3.74 16.38
N ALA A 170 6.30 -4.16 16.17
CA ALA A 170 6.76 -4.89 15.00
C ALA A 170 7.37 -6.25 15.42
N THR A 171 7.18 -7.29 14.60
CA THR A 171 7.79 -8.62 14.80
C THR A 171 9.14 -8.77 14.09
N GLY A 172 9.54 -7.79 13.32
CA GLY A 172 10.77 -7.74 12.54
C GLY A 172 10.78 -6.51 11.63
N GLU A 173 11.86 -6.32 10.87
CA GLU A 173 11.99 -5.17 9.96
C GLU A 173 10.99 -5.26 8.82
N HIS A 174 10.20 -4.21 8.65
CA HIS A 174 9.25 -4.04 7.55
C HIS A 174 8.79 -2.59 7.45
N LEU A 175 8.14 -2.24 6.36
CA LEU A 175 7.44 -0.98 6.19
C LEU A 175 5.94 -1.23 6.26
N HIS A 176 5.27 -0.63 7.25
CA HIS A 176 3.81 -0.63 7.34
C HIS A 176 3.24 0.66 6.76
N ILE A 177 2.29 0.53 5.81
CA ILE A 177 1.66 1.65 5.11
C ILE A 177 0.16 1.63 5.36
N VAL A 178 -0.38 2.79 5.78
CA VAL A 178 -1.82 3.02 5.88
C VAL A 178 -2.22 4.14 4.93
N THR A 179 -3.26 3.93 4.14
CA THR A 179 -3.78 4.92 3.21
C THR A 179 -5.19 5.34 3.58
N LYS A 180 -5.46 6.66 3.47
CA LYS A 180 -6.79 7.24 3.66
C LYS A 180 -7.12 8.16 2.49
N HIS A 181 -8.37 8.18 2.09
CA HIS A 181 -8.94 9.19 1.20
C HIS A 181 -10.09 9.90 1.93
N LYS A 182 -10.00 11.22 2.08
CA LYS A 182 -10.97 12.04 2.88
C LYS A 182 -11.22 11.45 4.28
N GLY A 183 -10.14 10.98 4.95
CA GLY A 183 -10.19 10.36 6.27
C GLY A 183 -10.62 8.90 6.33
N ILE A 184 -11.13 8.33 5.24
CA ILE A 184 -11.58 6.93 5.18
C ILE A 184 -10.41 6.03 4.75
N ILE A 185 -10.12 5.01 5.57
CA ILE A 185 -9.07 4.02 5.29
C ILE A 185 -9.51 3.15 4.09
N PHE A 186 -8.58 2.92 3.17
CA PHE A 186 -8.78 2.01 2.05
C PHE A 186 -7.55 1.11 1.86
N ASN A 187 -7.68 0.08 1.01
CA ASN A 187 -6.62 -0.90 0.77
C ASN A 187 -5.46 -0.27 -0.03
N PRO A 188 -4.24 -0.17 0.53
CA PRO A 188 -3.08 0.42 -0.15
C PRO A 188 -2.69 -0.30 -1.46
N LYS A 189 -3.07 -1.56 -1.62
CA LYS A 189 -2.82 -2.33 -2.84
C LYS A 189 -3.38 -1.65 -4.10
N ILE A 190 -4.44 -0.86 -3.95
CA ILE A 190 -5.05 -0.10 -5.06
C ILE A 190 -4.05 0.90 -5.65
N LEU A 191 -3.27 1.60 -4.80
CA LEU A 191 -2.19 2.49 -5.27
C LEU A 191 -1.12 1.71 -6.03
N PHE A 192 -0.72 0.53 -5.54
CA PHE A 192 0.29 -0.30 -6.20
C PHE A 192 -0.20 -0.84 -7.55
N CYS A 193 -1.46 -1.24 -7.65
CA CYS A 193 -2.05 -1.66 -8.92
C CYS A 193 -2.12 -0.49 -9.91
N TYR A 194 -2.45 0.71 -9.45
CA TYR A 194 -2.45 1.91 -10.28
C TYR A 194 -1.05 2.24 -10.81
N ILE A 195 -0.03 2.26 -9.94
CA ILE A 195 1.37 2.47 -10.33
C ILE A 195 1.77 1.47 -11.42
N LYS A 196 1.51 0.18 -11.19
CA LYS A 196 1.87 -0.90 -12.14
C LYS A 196 1.22 -0.72 -13.51
N SER A 197 -0.02 -0.22 -13.58
CA SER A 197 -0.74 -0.03 -14.85
C SER A 197 -0.27 1.22 -15.63
N HIS A 198 0.43 2.17 -14.98
CA HIS A 198 0.86 3.44 -15.57
C HIS A 198 2.38 3.58 -15.72
N GLN A 199 3.16 2.66 -15.18
CA GLN A 199 4.60 2.54 -15.47
C GLN A 199 4.75 1.76 -16.79
N LYS A 200 4.96 2.51 -17.90
CA LYS A 200 5.41 1.98 -19.20
C LYS A 200 6.93 1.91 -19.24
#